data_7abbf5b20ae5154b656d8b8c58fad4db
#
_entry.id   7abbf5b20ae5154b656d8b8c58fad4db
#
_cell.length_a   1.000
_cell.length_b   1.000
_cell.length_c   1.000
_cell.angle_alpha   90.00
_cell.angle_beta   90.00
_cell.angle_gamma   90.00
#
_symmetry.space_group_name_H-M   'P 1'
#
loop_
_entity.id
_entity.type
_entity.pdbx_description
1 polymer ?
#
loop_
_entity_poly.entity_id
_entity_poly.type
_entity_poly.pdbx_seq_one_letter_code
_entity_poly.pdbx_strand_id
1 'polypeptide(L)'
;MSQIENQWEQIKHIETGIMRHMLALGLDWNDEVAMARLARECKTFSAAHAQAVYASGDRTRKTRAELFAMVSIMIKTMEEAANENRDVHGGDVWKAFAKHLYS
;
A
#
# COMPACT_ATOMS: atom_id res chain seq x y z
N MET A 1 4.90 -8.62 -25.28
CA MET A 1 5.11 -8.65 -23.82
C MET A 1 4.13 -9.58 -23.15
N SER A 2 4.58 -10.41 -22.24
CA SER A 2 3.69 -11.29 -21.50
C SER A 2 2.95 -10.50 -20.41
N GLN A 3 1.76 -10.96 -20.03
CA GLN A 3 0.99 -10.36 -18.93
C GLN A 3 1.74 -10.47 -17.60
N ILE A 4 2.58 -11.51 -17.44
CA ILE A 4 3.38 -11.71 -16.23
C ILE A 4 4.34 -10.54 -16.03
N GLU A 5 5.02 -10.12 -17.09
CA GLU A 5 5.95 -8.99 -17.04
C GLU A 5 5.22 -7.71 -16.66
N ASN A 6 4.02 -7.48 -17.22
CA ASN A 6 3.22 -6.30 -16.89
C ASN A 6 2.81 -6.28 -15.42
N GLN A 7 2.43 -7.44 -14.85
CA GLN A 7 2.04 -7.51 -13.44
C GLN A 7 3.23 -7.25 -12.52
N TRP A 8 4.41 -7.80 -12.83
CA TRP A 8 5.62 -7.52 -12.07
C TRP A 8 5.98 -6.03 -12.08
N GLU A 9 5.90 -5.41 -13.25
CA GLU A 9 6.16 -3.97 -13.38
C GLU A 9 5.14 -3.15 -12.60
N GLN A 10 3.86 -3.52 -12.66
CA GLN A 10 2.81 -2.85 -11.91
C GLN A 10 3.08 -2.93 -10.41
N ILE A 11 3.42 -4.10 -9.92
CA ILE A 11 3.71 -4.31 -8.49
C ILE A 11 4.89 -3.45 -8.04
N LYS A 12 5.97 -3.44 -8.82
CA LYS A 12 7.14 -2.60 -8.53
C LYS A 12 6.78 -1.12 -8.51
N HIS A 13 5.98 -0.70 -9.48
CA HIS A 13 5.56 0.69 -9.60
C HIS A 13 4.69 1.12 -8.41
N ILE A 14 3.73 0.29 -8.03
CA ILE A 14 2.85 0.54 -6.89
C ILE A 14 3.68 0.60 -5.60
N GLU A 15 4.58 -0.35 -5.42
CA GLU A 15 5.46 -0.38 -4.24
C GLU A 15 6.34 0.87 -4.14
N THR A 16 6.87 1.34 -5.27
CA THR A 16 7.65 2.58 -5.30
C THR A 16 6.80 3.77 -4.84
N GLY A 17 5.54 3.82 -5.28
CA GLY A 17 4.60 4.85 -4.83
C GLY A 17 4.33 4.77 -3.34
N ILE A 18 4.12 3.56 -2.82
CA ILE A 18 3.93 3.32 -1.38
C ILE A 18 5.15 3.81 -0.60
N MET A 19 6.35 3.44 -1.06
CA MET A 19 7.61 3.86 -0.44
C MET A 19 7.72 5.39 -0.39
N ARG A 20 7.43 6.06 -1.50
CA ARG A 20 7.50 7.53 -1.58
C ARG A 20 6.52 8.18 -0.62
N HIS A 21 5.32 7.64 -0.48
CA HIS A 21 4.33 8.16 0.47
C HIS A 21 4.78 7.93 1.91
N MET A 22 5.36 6.77 2.23
CA MET A 22 5.93 6.54 3.55
C MET A 22 7.03 7.55 3.86
N LEU A 23 7.94 7.81 2.92
CA LEU A 23 9.00 8.80 3.09
C LEU A 23 8.42 10.20 3.32
N ALA A 24 7.41 10.58 2.56
CA ALA A 24 6.74 11.87 2.71
C ALA A 24 6.08 12.03 4.09
N LEU A 25 5.64 10.92 4.68
CA LEU A 25 5.03 10.90 6.01
C LEU A 25 6.05 10.74 7.13
N GLY A 26 7.34 10.63 6.81
CA GLY A 26 8.39 10.40 7.79
C GLY A 26 8.37 9.01 8.41
N LEU A 27 7.82 8.02 7.70
CA LEU A 27 7.72 6.65 8.19
C LEU A 27 8.92 5.83 7.75
N ASP A 28 9.42 5.01 8.68
CA ASP A 28 10.50 4.05 8.43
C ASP A 28 9.90 2.65 8.38
N TRP A 29 10.00 1.99 7.21
CA TRP A 29 9.46 0.63 7.07
C TRP A 29 10.23 -0.43 7.86
N ASN A 30 11.41 -0.09 8.35
CA ASN A 30 12.16 -0.97 9.26
C ASN A 30 11.68 -0.85 10.71
N ASP A 31 10.86 0.14 11.02
CA ASP A 31 10.27 0.32 12.35
C ASP A 31 9.01 -0.54 12.48
N GLU A 32 9.12 -1.65 13.19
CA GLU A 32 8.04 -2.62 13.38
C GLU A 32 6.79 -1.99 14.01
N VAL A 33 6.99 -1.12 15.01
CA VAL A 33 5.88 -0.46 15.70
C VAL A 33 5.15 0.49 14.76
N ALA A 34 5.90 1.26 13.96
CA ALA A 34 5.32 2.18 12.98
C ALA A 34 4.52 1.42 11.94
N MET A 35 5.05 0.30 11.44
CA MET A 35 4.39 -0.50 10.41
C MET A 35 3.13 -1.18 10.95
N ALA A 36 3.18 -1.69 12.19
CA ALA A 36 2.00 -2.29 12.83
C ALA A 36 0.88 -1.25 13.01
N ARG A 37 1.24 -0.04 13.41
CA ARG A 37 0.28 1.06 13.59
C ARG A 37 -0.34 1.47 12.25
N LEU A 38 0.49 1.61 11.23
CA LEU A 38 0.04 1.98 9.89
C LEU A 38 -0.92 0.94 9.33
N ALA A 39 -0.60 -0.35 9.49
CA ALA A 39 -1.45 -1.45 9.05
C ALA A 39 -2.81 -1.42 9.75
N ARG A 40 -2.82 -1.12 11.05
CA ARG A 40 -4.06 -1.02 11.82
C ARG A 40 -4.94 0.11 11.30
N GLU A 41 -4.34 1.27 11.03
CA GLU A 41 -5.07 2.40 10.44
C GLU A 41 -5.64 2.04 9.07
N CYS A 42 -4.84 1.36 8.26
CA CYS A 42 -5.25 0.93 6.92
C CYS A 42 -6.49 0.03 6.97
N LYS A 43 -6.52 -0.93 7.90
CA LYS A 43 -7.63 -1.86 8.05
C LYS A 43 -8.96 -1.17 8.39
N THR A 44 -8.89 -0.03 9.07
CA THR A 44 -10.08 0.69 9.51
C THR A 44 -10.44 1.87 8.60
N PHE A 45 -9.63 2.14 7.60
CA PHE A 45 -9.84 3.26 6.68
C PHE A 45 -10.96 2.94 5.68
N SER A 46 -11.93 3.85 5.56
CA SER A 46 -13.10 3.67 4.70
C SER A 46 -13.24 4.81 3.68
N ALA A 47 -14.14 4.64 2.70
CA ALA A 47 -14.45 5.67 1.72
C ALA A 47 -14.97 6.96 2.39
N ALA A 48 -15.72 6.83 3.48
CA ALA A 48 -16.20 8.00 4.23
C ALA A 48 -15.04 8.78 4.85
N HIS A 49 -14.03 8.07 5.39
CA HIS A 49 -12.81 8.70 5.90
C HIS A 49 -12.07 9.45 4.78
N ALA A 50 -11.98 8.84 3.59
CA ALA A 50 -11.30 9.46 2.45
C ALA A 50 -11.98 10.78 2.07
N GLN A 51 -13.30 10.80 2.00
CA GLN A 51 -14.06 12.02 1.67
C GLN A 51 -13.82 13.12 2.70
N ALA A 52 -13.85 12.78 3.99
CA ALA A 52 -13.60 13.72 5.07
C ALA A 52 -12.19 14.31 4.98
N VAL A 53 -11.21 13.47 4.64
CA VAL A 53 -9.81 13.89 4.48
C VAL A 53 -9.66 14.88 3.33
N TYR A 54 -10.25 14.57 2.18
CA TYR A 54 -10.16 15.47 1.01
C TYR A 54 -10.88 16.79 1.27
N ALA A 55 -11.99 16.75 1.99
CA ALA A 55 -12.73 17.96 2.36
C ALA A 55 -11.96 18.85 3.33
N SER A 56 -11.11 18.26 4.20
CA SER A 56 -10.35 18.99 5.21
C SER A 56 -9.22 19.84 4.62
N GLY A 57 -8.71 19.48 3.44
CA GLY A 57 -7.57 20.15 2.83
C GLY A 57 -6.23 19.86 3.48
N ASP A 58 -6.16 18.95 4.44
CA ASP A 58 -4.94 18.58 5.16
C ASP A 58 -4.04 17.71 4.27
N ARG A 59 -2.86 18.22 3.92
CA ARG A 59 -1.93 17.54 3.01
C ARG A 59 -1.42 16.21 3.59
N THR A 60 -1.08 16.17 4.87
CA THR A 60 -0.57 14.97 5.53
C THR A 60 -1.64 13.87 5.52
N ARG A 61 -2.88 14.23 5.82
CA ARG A 61 -3.99 13.28 5.78
C ARG A 61 -4.26 12.79 4.36
N LYS A 62 -4.16 13.67 3.37
CA LYS A 62 -4.31 13.28 1.95
C LYS A 62 -3.24 12.30 1.53
N THR A 63 -1.99 12.55 1.91
CA THR A 63 -0.88 11.65 1.60
C THR A 63 -1.13 10.27 2.21
N ARG A 64 -1.61 10.22 3.44
CA ARG A 64 -1.95 8.96 4.12
C ARG A 64 -3.10 8.24 3.42
N ALA A 65 -4.14 8.96 3.02
CA ALA A 65 -5.26 8.39 2.28
C ALA A 65 -4.82 7.82 0.93
N GLU A 66 -3.94 8.52 0.23
CA GLU A 66 -3.37 8.05 -1.04
C GLU A 66 -2.54 6.78 -0.83
N LEU A 67 -1.76 6.72 0.26
CA LEU A 67 -1.01 5.52 0.62
C LEU A 67 -1.95 4.32 0.79
N PHE A 68 -3.05 4.49 1.51
CA PHE A 68 -4.01 3.41 1.72
C PHE A 68 -4.71 3.00 0.42
N ALA A 69 -4.96 3.94 -0.48
CA ALA A 69 -5.49 3.62 -1.81
C ALA A 69 -4.50 2.77 -2.61
N MET A 70 -3.22 3.09 -2.55
CA MET A 70 -2.17 2.31 -3.21
C MET A 70 -2.04 0.90 -2.62
N VAL A 71 -2.18 0.77 -1.30
CA VAL A 71 -2.20 -0.53 -0.62
C VAL A 71 -3.35 -1.38 -1.16
N SER A 72 -4.54 -0.81 -1.30
CA SER A 72 -5.71 -1.51 -1.85
C SER A 72 -5.46 -1.99 -3.28
N ILE A 73 -4.85 -1.15 -4.10
CA ILE A 73 -4.52 -1.50 -5.49
C ILE A 73 -3.49 -2.64 -5.51
N MET A 74 -2.49 -2.58 -4.62
CA MET A 74 -1.48 -3.63 -4.52
C MET A 74 -2.11 -4.98 -4.18
N ILE A 75 -2.98 -5.01 -3.18
CA ILE A 75 -3.67 -6.24 -2.75
C ILE A 75 -4.48 -6.80 -3.90
N LYS A 76 -5.26 -5.96 -4.58
CA LYS A 76 -6.09 -6.37 -5.70
C LYS A 76 -5.25 -6.94 -6.85
N THR A 77 -4.13 -6.29 -7.18
CA THR A 77 -3.24 -6.75 -8.22
C THR A 77 -2.65 -8.12 -7.90
N MET A 78 -2.26 -8.33 -6.63
CA MET A 78 -1.71 -9.60 -6.17
C MET A 78 -2.79 -10.70 -6.17
N GLU A 79 -4.02 -10.38 -5.77
CA GLU A 79 -5.13 -11.33 -5.81
C GLU A 79 -5.45 -11.77 -7.23
N GLU A 80 -5.45 -10.86 -8.18
CA GLU A 80 -5.66 -11.17 -9.59
C GLU A 80 -4.57 -12.09 -10.11
N ALA A 81 -3.31 -11.82 -9.75
CA ALA A 81 -2.20 -12.69 -10.13
C ALA A 81 -2.34 -14.09 -9.54
N ALA A 82 -2.73 -14.19 -8.26
CA ALA A 82 -2.95 -15.48 -7.60
C ALA A 82 -4.08 -16.28 -8.27
N ASN A 83 -5.15 -15.60 -8.67
CA ASN A 83 -6.28 -16.25 -9.36
C ASN A 83 -5.87 -16.80 -10.72
N GLU A 84 -4.82 -16.25 -11.31
CA GLU A 84 -4.27 -16.73 -12.58
C GLU A 84 -3.10 -17.70 -12.39
N ASN A 85 -2.90 -18.17 -11.15
CA ASN A 85 -1.81 -19.07 -10.77
C ASN A 85 -0.43 -18.48 -11.01
N ARG A 86 -0.30 -17.16 -10.87
CA ARG A 86 0.97 -16.46 -11.00
C ARG A 86 1.54 -16.16 -9.64
N ASP A 87 2.83 -16.39 -9.49
CA ASP A 87 3.55 -16.16 -8.25
C ASP A 87 4.26 -14.81 -8.35
N VAL A 88 3.65 -13.78 -7.75
CA VAL A 88 4.21 -12.43 -7.71
C VAL A 88 4.39 -11.98 -6.26
N HIS A 89 5.45 -11.22 -6.01
CA HIS A 89 5.80 -10.75 -4.67
C HIS A 89 6.07 -9.26 -4.68
N GLY A 90 5.79 -8.61 -3.56
CA GLY A 90 6.32 -7.29 -3.30
C GLY A 90 7.76 -7.36 -2.83
N GLY A 91 8.44 -6.23 -2.80
CA GLY A 91 9.79 -6.10 -2.27
C GLY A 91 9.81 -5.87 -0.77
N ASP A 92 10.93 -5.38 -0.27
CA ASP A 92 11.18 -5.23 1.18
C ASP A 92 10.20 -4.27 1.86
N VAL A 93 9.85 -3.17 1.20
CA VAL A 93 8.91 -2.19 1.76
C VAL A 93 7.53 -2.81 1.95
N TRP A 94 7.04 -3.47 0.90
CA TRP A 94 5.73 -4.14 0.97
C TRP A 94 5.71 -5.23 2.03
N LYS A 95 6.73 -6.07 2.07
CA LYS A 95 6.80 -7.17 3.05
C LYS A 95 6.83 -6.65 4.49
N ALA A 96 7.57 -5.57 4.74
CA ALA A 96 7.67 -4.98 6.08
C ALA A 96 6.31 -4.46 6.57
N PHE A 97 5.50 -3.94 5.69
CA PHE A 97 4.16 -3.45 6.01
C PHE A 97 3.12 -4.57 6.02
N ALA A 98 3.11 -5.39 4.97
CA ALA A 98 2.04 -6.37 4.74
C ALA A 98 1.98 -7.46 5.80
N LYS A 99 3.11 -7.84 6.40
CA LYS A 99 3.10 -8.83 7.46
C LYS A 99 2.23 -8.42 8.64
N HIS A 100 2.11 -7.13 8.91
CA HIS A 100 1.22 -6.58 9.94
C HIS A 100 -0.22 -6.47 9.46
N LEU A 101 -0.39 -6.29 8.15
CA LEU A 101 -1.72 -6.20 7.55
C LEU A 101 -2.46 -7.54 7.61
N TYR A 102 -1.73 -8.64 7.48
CA TYR A 102 -2.29 -9.99 7.47
C TYR A 102 -2.15 -10.73 8.80
N SER A 103 -1.65 -10.06 9.81
CA SER A 103 -1.52 -10.69 11.14
C SER A 103 -2.82 -10.65 11.93
#